data_22a6d2f316baa8e88d53cc7e7affa8a0
#
_entry.id   22a6d2f316baa8e88d53cc7e7affa8a0
#
_cell.length_a   1.000
_cell.length_b   1.000
_cell.length_c   1.000
_cell.angle_alpha   90.00
_cell.angle_beta   90.00
_cell.angle_gamma   90.00
#
_symmetry.space_group_name_H-M   'P 1'
#
loop_
_entity.id
_entity.type
_entity.pdbx_description
1 polymer ?
#
loop_
_entity_poly.entity_id
_entity_poly.type
_entity_poly.pdbx_seq_one_letter_code
_entity_poly.pdbx_strand_id
1 'polypeptide(L)'
;MSPKVNRYSEKIILAPMVRINTLPMRLLALEYGADLVYSEEIVDHKLIKCRRIINEKLGTVDFFDTEDKVAFQTCSAEKDKVILQIGTADPGRALKAAKLFEQDVSGIDVNMGCPKGFSLKGGMGAALLTNPELVYEILSTLTNNLSVPVTCKIRCLPSLEKTLELVKIIQSTGVSAVAVHGRTKDERTQHKNRNDYIREISRYLTIPVIANGGSGEINCYEDIEKFRRETEASSVMIARSPESNCSIFRKDGLLPLEEVIVDYLKYSIKCDSGLHNVKYCVQRMMGSYQATTRGQACIRANSVRDICNLYNLADYYDSFYEDSNPDRFLDNL
;
A
#
# COMPACT_ATOMS: atom_id res chain seq x y z
N MET A 1 -22.14 25.56 5.99
CA MET A 1 -21.72 24.23 5.50
C MET A 1 -20.50 23.83 6.29
N SER A 2 -20.56 22.75 7.08
CA SER A 2 -19.38 22.21 7.74
C SER A 2 -18.35 21.87 6.66
N PRO A 3 -17.05 22.19 6.84
CA PRO A 3 -16.03 21.76 5.90
C PRO A 3 -16.12 20.25 5.79
N LYS A 4 -16.33 19.72 4.59
CA LYS A 4 -16.23 18.27 4.35
C LYS A 4 -14.84 17.87 4.82
N VAL A 5 -14.73 17.14 5.92
CA VAL A 5 -13.46 16.60 6.40
C VAL A 5 -12.88 15.82 5.22
N ASN A 6 -11.76 16.30 4.68
CA ASN A 6 -11.16 15.63 3.54
C ASN A 6 -10.65 14.26 4.01
N ARG A 7 -11.06 13.21 3.31
CA ARG A 7 -10.71 11.81 3.62
C ARG A 7 -9.22 11.56 3.85
N TYR A 8 -8.37 12.39 3.26
CA TYR A 8 -6.92 12.28 3.30
C TYR A 8 -6.25 13.28 4.24
N SER A 9 -7.00 13.90 5.15
CA SER A 9 -6.44 14.77 6.18
C SER A 9 -6.32 14.04 7.52
N GLU A 10 -5.21 14.28 8.22
CA GLU A 10 -4.90 13.69 9.54
C GLU A 10 -4.87 12.15 9.54
N LYS A 11 -4.34 11.55 8.47
CA LYS A 11 -4.28 10.09 8.29
C LYS A 11 -2.85 9.57 8.40
N ILE A 12 -2.72 8.41 9.03
CA ILE A 12 -1.52 7.59 9.02
C ILE A 12 -1.78 6.40 8.09
N ILE A 13 -0.96 6.27 7.06
CA ILE A 13 -1.27 5.45 5.89
C ILE A 13 -0.19 4.41 5.64
N LEU A 14 -0.59 3.15 5.41
CA LEU A 14 0.32 2.12 4.89
C LEU A 14 0.60 2.40 3.41
N ALA A 15 1.86 2.67 3.08
CA ALA A 15 2.31 2.94 1.71
C ALA A 15 2.24 1.70 0.81
N PRO A 16 2.01 1.84 -0.50
CA PRO A 16 2.04 0.73 -1.44
C PRO A 16 3.42 0.09 -1.51
N MET A 17 3.48 -1.23 -1.32
CA MET A 17 4.70 -2.03 -1.37
C MET A 17 4.44 -3.35 -2.08
N VAL A 18 5.10 -3.56 -3.23
CA VAL A 18 4.94 -4.78 -4.03
C VAL A 18 5.34 -6.02 -3.22
N ARG A 19 4.49 -7.05 -3.25
CA ARG A 19 4.59 -8.33 -2.52
C ARG A 19 4.41 -8.24 -1.01
N ILE A 20 4.31 -7.05 -0.44
CA ILE A 20 4.05 -6.83 1.00
C ILE A 20 2.56 -6.57 1.22
N ASN A 21 1.97 -5.64 0.47
CA ASN A 21 0.62 -5.14 0.71
C ASN A 21 -0.49 -6.05 0.14
N THR A 22 -0.38 -7.35 0.34
CA THR A 22 -1.51 -8.27 0.17
C THR A 22 -2.50 -8.13 1.32
N LEU A 23 -3.68 -8.71 1.23
CA LEU A 23 -4.76 -8.54 2.20
C LEU A 23 -4.31 -8.73 3.67
N PRO A 24 -3.53 -9.78 4.05
CA PRO A 24 -3.11 -9.98 5.44
C PRO A 24 -2.35 -8.78 6.02
N MET A 25 -1.41 -8.21 5.28
CA MET A 25 -0.61 -7.08 5.75
C MET A 25 -1.47 -5.81 5.89
N ARG A 26 -2.42 -5.60 5.00
CA ARG A 26 -3.32 -4.44 5.08
C ARG A 26 -4.25 -4.54 6.29
N LEU A 27 -4.83 -5.73 6.54
CA LEU A 27 -5.67 -5.97 7.73
C LEU A 27 -4.88 -5.79 9.02
N LEU A 28 -3.67 -6.34 9.09
CA LEU A 28 -2.78 -6.17 10.25
C LEU A 28 -2.43 -4.69 10.49
N ALA A 29 -2.15 -3.92 9.43
CA ALA A 29 -1.89 -2.50 9.56
C ALA A 29 -3.10 -1.71 10.08
N LEU A 30 -4.31 -2.07 9.64
CA LEU A 30 -5.56 -1.48 10.13
C LEU A 30 -5.83 -1.82 11.58
N GLU A 31 -5.61 -3.07 12.00
CA GLU A 31 -5.73 -3.51 13.39
C GLU A 31 -4.78 -2.73 14.29
N TYR A 32 -3.55 -2.49 13.84
CA TYR A 32 -2.56 -1.73 14.60
C TYR A 32 -2.74 -0.21 14.54
N GLY A 33 -3.74 0.30 13.82
CA GLY A 33 -4.12 1.70 13.87
C GLY A 33 -3.80 2.54 12.63
N ALA A 34 -3.43 1.92 11.50
CA ALA A 34 -3.41 2.64 10.23
C ALA A 34 -4.82 3.10 9.85
N ASP A 35 -4.97 4.34 9.40
CA ASP A 35 -6.26 4.88 8.97
C ASP A 35 -6.67 4.41 7.58
N LEU A 36 -5.71 4.35 6.67
CA LEU A 36 -5.86 3.94 5.28
C LEU A 36 -4.72 2.99 4.88
N VAL A 37 -5.03 2.09 3.96
CA VAL A 37 -4.05 1.13 3.43
C VAL A 37 -4.07 1.15 1.91
N TYR A 38 -2.89 1.09 1.31
CA TYR A 38 -2.75 0.97 -0.14
C TYR A 38 -2.47 -0.48 -0.51
N SER A 39 -3.00 -0.94 -1.63
CA SER A 39 -2.57 -2.19 -2.24
C SER A 39 -1.11 -2.10 -2.71
N GLU A 40 -0.52 -3.20 -3.12
CA GLU A 40 0.65 -3.16 -3.99
C GLU A 40 0.32 -2.49 -5.34
N GLU A 41 1.34 -1.97 -6.03
CA GLU A 41 1.19 -1.52 -7.41
C GLU A 41 0.83 -2.71 -8.31
N ILE A 42 -0.30 -2.63 -9.01
CA ILE A 42 -0.72 -3.63 -10.01
C ILE A 42 -0.87 -2.93 -11.36
N VAL A 43 -0.23 -3.51 -12.39
CA VAL A 43 -0.23 -2.93 -13.73
C VAL A 43 -1.61 -3.07 -14.38
N ASP A 44 -2.07 -2.02 -15.06
CA ASP A 44 -3.37 -1.94 -15.74
C ASP A 44 -3.64 -3.14 -16.68
N HIS A 45 -2.63 -3.58 -17.44
CA HIS A 45 -2.73 -4.76 -18.31
C HIS A 45 -3.07 -6.07 -17.58
N LYS A 46 -2.69 -6.20 -16.32
CA LYS A 46 -3.07 -7.33 -15.48
C LYS A 46 -4.48 -7.14 -14.95
N LEU A 47 -4.78 -5.94 -14.42
CA LEU A 47 -6.08 -5.63 -13.83
C LEU A 47 -7.25 -5.79 -14.80
N ILE A 48 -7.14 -5.30 -16.06
CA ILE A 48 -8.22 -5.40 -17.07
C ILE A 48 -8.59 -6.84 -17.46
N LYS A 49 -7.76 -7.82 -17.11
CA LYS A 49 -7.97 -9.23 -17.41
C LYS A 49 -8.49 -10.02 -16.21
N CYS A 50 -8.60 -9.38 -15.04
CA CYS A 50 -9.05 -10.05 -13.85
C CYS A 50 -10.53 -10.42 -13.90
N ARG A 51 -10.85 -11.56 -13.28
CA ARG A 51 -12.22 -12.01 -13.00
C ARG A 51 -12.52 -11.78 -11.53
N ARG A 52 -13.60 -11.07 -11.23
CA ARG A 52 -14.09 -10.82 -9.86
C ARG A 52 -14.92 -12.02 -9.41
N ILE A 53 -14.60 -12.57 -8.25
CA ILE A 53 -15.32 -13.71 -7.64
C ILE A 53 -15.56 -13.38 -6.16
N ILE A 54 -16.78 -13.60 -5.70
CA ILE A 54 -17.10 -13.57 -4.27
C ILE A 54 -16.73 -14.92 -3.68
N ASN A 55 -15.85 -14.92 -2.69
CA ASN A 55 -15.42 -16.09 -1.97
C ASN A 55 -16.17 -16.18 -0.64
N GLU A 56 -17.33 -16.80 -0.66
CA GLU A 56 -18.19 -16.95 0.52
C GLU A 56 -17.50 -17.72 1.65
N LYS A 57 -16.56 -18.60 1.31
CA LYS A 57 -15.85 -19.45 2.29
C LYS A 57 -14.86 -18.62 3.15
N LEU A 58 -14.30 -17.55 2.60
CA LEU A 58 -13.35 -16.67 3.30
C LEU A 58 -13.98 -15.31 3.67
N GLY A 59 -15.15 -14.98 3.14
CA GLY A 59 -15.73 -13.64 3.27
C GLY A 59 -14.93 -12.60 2.48
N THR A 60 -14.35 -12.98 1.33
CA THR A 60 -13.53 -12.09 0.51
C THR A 60 -14.10 -11.86 -0.87
N VAL A 61 -13.62 -10.81 -1.53
CA VAL A 61 -13.78 -10.58 -2.96
C VAL A 61 -12.40 -10.78 -3.59
N ASP A 62 -12.29 -11.80 -4.43
CA ASP A 62 -11.04 -12.21 -5.06
C ASP A 62 -11.05 -11.86 -6.55
N PHE A 63 -9.95 -11.26 -7.02
CA PHE A 63 -9.74 -10.95 -8.42
C PHE A 63 -8.63 -11.85 -8.97
N PHE A 64 -9.03 -12.82 -9.79
CA PHE A 64 -8.13 -13.79 -10.40
C PHE A 64 -7.61 -13.29 -11.74
N ASP A 65 -6.32 -13.41 -11.99
CA ASP A 65 -5.72 -13.15 -13.28
C ASP A 65 -5.94 -14.32 -14.27
N THR A 66 -5.37 -14.22 -15.46
CA THR A 66 -5.52 -15.23 -16.52
C THR A 66 -4.82 -16.57 -16.25
N GLU A 67 -4.00 -16.63 -15.20
CA GLU A 67 -3.30 -17.84 -14.74
C GLU A 67 -3.98 -18.43 -13.48
N ASP A 68 -5.22 -18.01 -13.18
CA ASP A 68 -5.96 -18.37 -11.98
C ASP A 68 -5.21 -18.08 -10.67
N LYS A 69 -4.38 -17.02 -10.67
CA LYS A 69 -3.73 -16.50 -9.48
C LYS A 69 -4.47 -15.27 -8.96
N VAL A 70 -4.58 -15.16 -7.65
CA VAL A 70 -5.15 -13.96 -7.02
C VAL A 70 -4.24 -12.76 -7.31
N ALA A 71 -4.75 -11.79 -8.08
CA ALA A 71 -4.08 -10.54 -8.38
C ALA A 71 -4.38 -9.47 -7.34
N PHE A 72 -5.60 -9.45 -6.82
CA PHE A 72 -6.04 -8.60 -5.73
C PHE A 72 -7.13 -9.33 -4.95
N GLN A 73 -7.12 -9.18 -3.65
CA GLN A 73 -8.12 -9.73 -2.73
C GLN A 73 -8.50 -8.63 -1.74
N THR A 74 -9.77 -8.53 -1.38
CA THR A 74 -10.27 -7.60 -0.37
C THR A 74 -11.44 -8.19 0.40
N CYS A 75 -11.84 -7.55 1.51
CA CYS A 75 -12.99 -7.96 2.31
C CYS A 75 -13.72 -6.73 2.90
N SER A 76 -14.85 -6.96 3.54
CA SER A 76 -15.69 -5.92 4.17
C SER A 76 -14.91 -5.08 5.19
N ALA A 77 -14.00 -5.68 5.97
CA ALA A 77 -13.23 -5.00 7.02
C ALA A 77 -12.33 -3.85 6.52
N GLU A 78 -11.88 -3.91 5.26
CA GLU A 78 -11.04 -2.84 4.68
C GLU A 78 -11.73 -2.04 3.56
N LYS A 79 -12.96 -2.38 3.16
CA LYS A 79 -13.64 -1.81 1.98
C LYS A 79 -13.60 -0.28 1.95
N ASP A 80 -13.84 0.36 3.08
CA ASP A 80 -13.85 1.82 3.20
C ASP A 80 -12.47 2.44 3.46
N LYS A 81 -11.41 1.63 3.49
CA LYS A 81 -10.05 2.04 3.88
C LYS A 81 -8.98 1.66 2.87
N VAL A 82 -9.27 0.70 1.98
CA VAL A 82 -8.29 0.24 0.98
C VAL A 82 -8.30 1.09 -0.27
N ILE A 83 -7.11 1.48 -0.74
CA ILE A 83 -6.89 2.22 -1.98
C ILE A 83 -6.10 1.31 -2.93
N LEU A 84 -6.66 1.05 -4.12
CA LEU A 84 -5.99 0.27 -5.17
C LEU A 84 -4.99 1.15 -5.90
N GLN A 85 -3.71 0.77 -5.91
CA GLN A 85 -2.70 1.46 -6.68
C GLN A 85 -2.49 0.82 -8.05
N ILE A 86 -2.62 1.64 -9.11
CA ILE A 86 -2.50 1.23 -10.51
C ILE A 86 -1.19 1.75 -11.11
N GLY A 87 -0.44 0.87 -11.77
CA GLY A 87 0.63 1.23 -12.70
C GLY A 87 0.08 1.35 -14.12
N THR A 88 0.17 2.52 -14.72
CA THR A 88 -0.38 2.79 -16.06
C THR A 88 0.41 3.86 -16.81
N ALA A 89 0.30 3.82 -18.14
CA ALA A 89 0.75 4.87 -19.06
C ALA A 89 -0.32 5.16 -20.13
N ASP A 90 -1.59 4.79 -19.87
CA ASP A 90 -2.67 4.94 -20.84
C ASP A 90 -3.99 5.28 -20.12
N PRO A 91 -4.61 6.42 -20.41
CA PRO A 91 -5.83 6.88 -19.73
C PRO A 91 -7.01 5.90 -19.88
N GLY A 92 -7.19 5.32 -21.07
CA GLY A 92 -8.30 4.42 -21.37
C GLY A 92 -8.16 3.07 -20.64
N ARG A 93 -6.94 2.51 -20.61
CA ARG A 93 -6.67 1.28 -19.82
C ARG A 93 -6.78 1.52 -18.32
N ALA A 94 -6.26 2.66 -17.85
CA ALA A 94 -6.39 3.04 -16.45
C ALA A 94 -7.86 3.09 -16.03
N LEU A 95 -8.71 3.74 -16.82
CA LEU A 95 -10.15 3.82 -16.54
C LEU A 95 -10.81 2.46 -16.60
N LYS A 96 -10.52 1.65 -17.62
CA LYS A 96 -11.08 0.29 -17.73
C LYS A 96 -10.68 -0.58 -16.53
N ALA A 97 -9.42 -0.50 -16.11
CA ALA A 97 -8.94 -1.20 -14.91
C ALA A 97 -9.68 -0.71 -13.66
N ALA A 98 -9.68 0.60 -13.41
CA ALA A 98 -10.30 1.19 -12.22
C ALA A 98 -11.79 0.83 -12.08
N LYS A 99 -12.55 0.85 -13.19
CA LYS A 99 -13.99 0.51 -13.22
C LYS A 99 -14.30 -0.90 -12.75
N LEU A 100 -13.39 -1.86 -12.95
CA LEU A 100 -13.57 -3.24 -12.46
C LEU A 100 -13.51 -3.33 -10.93
N PHE A 101 -12.80 -2.41 -10.27
CA PHE A 101 -12.49 -2.49 -8.85
C PHE A 101 -13.21 -1.43 -8.02
N GLU A 102 -13.75 -0.36 -8.62
CA GLU A 102 -14.25 0.81 -7.88
C GLU A 102 -15.34 0.49 -6.85
N GLN A 103 -16.13 -0.58 -7.04
CA GLN A 103 -17.14 -1.00 -6.07
C GLN A 103 -16.59 -1.69 -4.82
N ASP A 104 -15.36 -2.18 -4.87
CA ASP A 104 -14.73 -3.00 -3.82
C ASP A 104 -13.58 -2.28 -3.09
N VAL A 105 -13.27 -1.04 -3.50
CA VAL A 105 -12.19 -0.23 -2.89
C VAL A 105 -12.69 1.17 -2.55
N SER A 106 -11.98 1.82 -1.66
CA SER A 106 -12.34 3.16 -1.18
C SER A 106 -11.73 4.29 -2.00
N GLY A 107 -10.86 3.98 -2.94
CA GLY A 107 -10.19 4.94 -3.82
C GLY A 107 -9.24 4.26 -4.80
N ILE A 108 -8.83 5.01 -5.81
CA ILE A 108 -7.85 4.60 -6.81
C ILE A 108 -6.65 5.52 -6.71
N ASP A 109 -5.45 4.96 -6.76
CA ASP A 109 -4.20 5.71 -6.80
C ASP A 109 -3.39 5.39 -8.07
N VAL A 110 -2.77 6.39 -8.66
CA VAL A 110 -1.87 6.20 -9.81
C VAL A 110 -0.42 6.27 -9.35
N ASN A 111 0.35 5.20 -9.63
CA ASN A 111 1.78 5.20 -9.33
C ASN A 111 2.54 6.06 -10.33
N MET A 112 3.13 7.15 -9.86
CA MET A 112 3.99 8.06 -10.62
C MET A 112 5.40 8.18 -10.00
N GLY A 113 5.80 7.21 -9.16
CA GLY A 113 7.06 7.28 -8.41
C GLY A 113 7.95 6.05 -8.53
N CYS A 114 7.47 4.94 -9.12
CA CYS A 114 8.22 3.69 -9.24
C CYS A 114 9.42 3.85 -10.20
N PRO A 115 10.68 3.70 -9.71
CA PRO A 115 11.85 3.85 -10.57
C PRO A 115 12.35 2.51 -11.12
N LYS A 116 11.56 1.44 -11.05
CA LYS A 116 11.94 0.12 -11.55
C LYS A 116 12.01 0.09 -13.07
N GLY A 117 12.98 -0.65 -13.62
CA GLY A 117 13.24 -0.68 -15.06
C GLY A 117 12.03 -1.10 -15.90
N PHE A 118 11.20 -2.04 -15.43
CA PHE A 118 9.98 -2.44 -16.14
C PHE A 118 8.94 -1.30 -16.20
N SER A 119 8.80 -0.55 -15.11
CA SER A 119 7.89 0.58 -15.00
C SER A 119 8.32 1.71 -15.96
N LEU A 120 9.62 2.06 -15.91
CA LEU A 120 10.18 3.10 -16.80
C LEU A 120 10.08 2.73 -18.28
N LYS A 121 10.41 1.47 -18.63
CA LYS A 121 10.29 0.98 -20.03
C LYS A 121 8.85 0.96 -20.53
N GLY A 122 7.89 0.74 -19.63
CA GLY A 122 6.45 0.80 -19.91
C GLY A 122 5.86 2.21 -19.93
N GLY A 123 6.67 3.26 -19.75
CA GLY A 123 6.19 4.65 -19.66
C GLY A 123 5.44 4.97 -18.36
N MET A 124 5.44 4.06 -17.39
CA MET A 124 4.73 4.14 -16.12
C MET A 124 5.62 4.66 -14.99
N GLY A 125 5.02 4.82 -13.81
CA GLY A 125 5.75 5.17 -12.59
C GLY A 125 6.51 6.48 -12.75
N ALA A 126 7.80 6.51 -12.42
CA ALA A 126 8.60 7.74 -12.47
C ALA A 126 8.87 8.27 -13.90
N ALA A 127 8.54 7.51 -14.96
CA ALA A 127 8.59 8.02 -16.32
C ALA A 127 7.53 9.12 -16.55
N LEU A 128 6.39 9.05 -15.86
CA LEU A 128 5.33 10.05 -15.95
C LEU A 128 5.74 11.42 -15.42
N LEU A 129 6.71 11.48 -14.50
CA LEU A 129 7.15 12.77 -13.91
C LEU A 129 7.72 13.75 -14.93
N THR A 130 8.11 13.27 -16.11
CA THR A 130 8.65 14.09 -17.21
C THR A 130 7.66 14.25 -18.38
N ASN A 131 6.42 13.81 -18.20
CA ASN A 131 5.35 13.93 -19.19
C ASN A 131 4.07 14.49 -18.54
N PRO A 132 4.03 15.79 -18.24
CA PRO A 132 2.91 16.41 -17.53
C PRO A 132 1.59 16.37 -18.30
N GLU A 133 1.62 16.33 -19.64
CA GLU A 133 0.44 16.20 -20.48
C GLU A 133 -0.24 14.85 -20.27
N LEU A 134 0.54 13.76 -20.32
CA LEU A 134 0.02 12.42 -20.06
C LEU A 134 -0.45 12.25 -18.60
N VAL A 135 0.24 12.89 -17.64
CA VAL A 135 -0.22 12.95 -16.24
C VAL A 135 -1.61 13.59 -16.16
N TYR A 136 -1.81 14.73 -16.82
CA TYR A 136 -3.10 15.40 -16.87
C TYR A 136 -4.18 14.51 -17.49
N GLU A 137 -3.89 13.89 -18.64
CA GLU A 137 -4.84 13.02 -19.34
C GLU A 137 -5.27 11.81 -18.48
N ILE A 138 -4.32 11.11 -17.87
CA ILE A 138 -4.61 9.96 -17.00
C ILE A 138 -5.48 10.39 -15.83
N LEU A 139 -5.04 11.38 -15.07
CA LEU A 139 -5.71 11.78 -13.84
C LEU A 139 -7.09 12.41 -14.11
N SER A 140 -7.21 13.29 -15.12
CA SER A 140 -8.51 13.89 -15.48
C SER A 140 -9.48 12.85 -16.01
N THR A 141 -9.02 11.86 -16.77
CA THR A 141 -9.86 10.75 -17.22
C THR A 141 -10.42 9.97 -16.03
N LEU A 142 -9.59 9.67 -15.02
CA LEU A 142 -10.04 8.93 -13.85
C LEU A 142 -10.98 9.76 -12.97
N THR A 143 -10.60 11.01 -12.65
CA THR A 143 -11.40 11.88 -11.77
C THR A 143 -12.77 12.22 -12.32
N ASN A 144 -12.90 12.36 -13.65
CA ASN A 144 -14.16 12.67 -14.29
C ASN A 144 -15.10 11.46 -14.46
N ASN A 145 -14.58 10.23 -14.34
CA ASN A 145 -15.35 9.04 -14.69
C ASN A 145 -15.53 8.03 -13.55
N LEU A 146 -14.81 8.18 -12.44
CA LEU A 146 -14.94 7.31 -11.27
C LEU A 146 -15.83 7.92 -10.20
N SER A 147 -16.55 7.08 -9.47
CA SER A 147 -17.35 7.47 -8.30
C SER A 147 -16.53 7.54 -7.01
N VAL A 148 -15.37 6.88 -6.97
CA VAL A 148 -14.45 6.87 -5.83
C VAL A 148 -13.35 7.92 -6.01
N PRO A 149 -12.77 8.43 -4.90
CA PRO A 149 -11.66 9.38 -4.95
C PRO A 149 -10.45 8.84 -5.72
N VAL A 150 -9.81 9.74 -6.47
CA VAL A 150 -8.55 9.46 -7.17
C VAL A 150 -7.42 10.21 -6.50
N THR A 151 -6.30 9.52 -6.31
CA THR A 151 -5.03 10.09 -5.82
C THR A 151 -3.89 9.71 -6.76
N CYS A 152 -2.73 10.31 -6.57
CA CYS A 152 -1.51 9.84 -7.21
C CYS A 152 -0.32 9.92 -6.25
N LYS A 153 0.66 9.04 -6.46
CA LYS A 153 1.88 9.01 -5.67
C LYS A 153 3.10 9.31 -6.54
N ILE A 154 3.78 10.42 -6.24
CA ILE A 154 4.92 10.95 -6.99
C ILE A 154 6.25 10.85 -6.22
N ARG A 155 7.34 11.11 -6.92
CA ARG A 155 8.64 11.51 -6.38
C ARG A 155 8.94 12.96 -6.74
N CYS A 156 9.81 13.60 -5.97
CA CYS A 156 10.31 14.92 -6.33
C CYS A 156 11.14 14.87 -7.63
N LEU A 157 11.09 15.94 -8.39
CA LEU A 157 12.05 16.23 -9.44
C LEU A 157 13.33 16.84 -8.81
N PRO A 158 14.46 16.89 -9.52
CA PRO A 158 15.69 17.52 -9.00
C PRO A 158 15.52 18.99 -8.62
N SER A 159 14.64 19.73 -9.31
CA SER A 159 14.29 21.11 -9.01
C SER A 159 12.95 21.19 -8.26
N LEU A 160 12.89 21.99 -7.19
CA LEU A 160 11.66 22.31 -6.48
C LEU A 160 10.66 23.00 -7.40
N GLU A 161 11.11 23.98 -8.18
CA GLU A 161 10.28 24.74 -9.12
C GLU A 161 9.54 23.79 -10.09
N LYS A 162 10.28 22.89 -10.76
CA LYS A 162 9.69 21.89 -11.66
C LYS A 162 8.73 20.94 -10.94
N THR A 163 9.01 20.63 -9.68
CA THR A 163 8.10 19.81 -8.86
C THR A 163 6.82 20.55 -8.57
N LEU A 164 6.89 21.86 -8.26
CA LEU A 164 5.73 22.72 -8.02
C LEU A 164 4.89 22.89 -9.29
N GLU A 165 5.51 23.06 -10.46
CA GLU A 165 4.81 23.07 -11.74
C GLU A 165 4.02 21.77 -11.98
N LEU A 166 4.65 20.63 -11.74
CA LEU A 166 4.01 19.33 -11.91
C LEU A 166 2.82 19.14 -10.94
N VAL A 167 2.99 19.45 -9.65
CA VAL A 167 1.90 19.25 -8.67
C VAL A 167 0.76 20.24 -8.88
N LYS A 168 1.00 21.41 -9.46
CA LYS A 168 -0.05 22.33 -9.90
C LYS A 168 -0.93 21.72 -11.00
N ILE A 169 -0.30 21.06 -11.98
CA ILE A 169 -1.02 20.32 -13.03
C ILE A 169 -1.81 19.18 -12.41
N ILE A 170 -1.20 18.41 -11.51
CA ILE A 170 -1.87 17.32 -10.79
C ILE A 170 -3.12 17.84 -10.05
N GLN A 171 -2.99 18.93 -9.28
CA GLN A 171 -4.15 19.52 -8.57
C GLN A 171 -5.26 19.94 -9.54
N SER A 172 -4.93 20.46 -10.72
CA SER A 172 -5.93 20.92 -11.70
C SER A 172 -6.78 19.80 -12.30
N THR A 173 -6.36 18.54 -12.15
CA THR A 173 -7.11 17.36 -12.61
C THR A 173 -8.26 16.95 -11.68
N GLY A 174 -8.36 17.55 -10.49
CA GLY A 174 -9.39 17.23 -9.51
C GLY A 174 -9.08 16.04 -8.61
N VAL A 175 -7.82 15.59 -8.53
CA VAL A 175 -7.43 14.54 -7.56
C VAL A 175 -7.70 14.95 -6.13
N SER A 176 -8.05 13.98 -5.29
CA SER A 176 -8.45 14.22 -3.89
C SER A 176 -7.26 14.45 -2.95
N ALA A 177 -6.07 13.96 -3.32
CA ALA A 177 -4.81 14.15 -2.60
C ALA A 177 -3.62 13.76 -3.48
N VAL A 178 -2.42 14.19 -3.10
CA VAL A 178 -1.16 13.75 -3.71
C VAL A 178 -0.20 13.25 -2.64
N ALA A 179 0.36 12.04 -2.83
CA ALA A 179 1.42 11.52 -1.97
C ALA A 179 2.80 11.84 -2.56
N VAL A 180 3.66 12.47 -1.76
CA VAL A 180 4.97 12.96 -2.21
C VAL A 180 6.09 12.24 -1.48
N HIS A 181 6.87 11.44 -2.20
CA HIS A 181 8.13 10.90 -1.72
C HIS A 181 9.25 11.92 -1.95
N GLY A 182 9.85 12.43 -0.87
CA GLY A 182 10.84 13.51 -0.92
C GLY A 182 12.21 13.12 -1.52
N ARG A 183 12.28 12.06 -2.32
CA ARG A 183 13.49 11.63 -3.08
C ARG A 183 13.20 11.65 -4.57
N THR A 184 14.23 11.89 -5.38
CA THR A 184 14.13 11.77 -6.84
C THR A 184 14.11 10.29 -7.27
N LYS A 185 13.82 10.02 -8.55
CA LYS A 185 13.78 8.65 -9.09
C LYS A 185 15.12 7.91 -8.99
N ASP A 186 16.23 8.63 -8.98
CA ASP A 186 17.59 8.06 -8.97
C ASP A 186 18.10 7.80 -7.54
N GLU A 187 17.42 8.35 -6.53
CA GLU A 187 17.79 8.23 -5.13
C GLU A 187 17.17 7.00 -4.47
N ARG A 188 17.86 6.50 -3.43
CA ARG A 188 17.49 5.34 -2.62
C ARG A 188 17.44 5.73 -1.15
N THR A 189 17.14 4.78 -0.28
CA THR A 189 16.94 5.02 1.17
C THR A 189 18.14 5.61 1.89
N GLN A 190 19.37 5.39 1.39
CA GLN A 190 20.58 6.00 1.95
C GLN A 190 20.68 7.52 1.69
N HIS A 191 19.95 8.04 0.73
CA HIS A 191 19.90 9.48 0.47
C HIS A 191 18.89 10.15 1.40
N LYS A 192 19.21 11.36 1.84
CA LYS A 192 18.32 12.14 2.71
C LYS A 192 16.99 12.44 1.99
N ASN A 193 15.89 12.36 2.72
CA ASN A 193 14.60 12.82 2.24
C ASN A 193 14.56 14.36 2.21
N ARG A 194 13.93 14.94 1.19
CA ARG A 194 13.74 16.40 1.09
C ARG A 194 12.44 16.79 1.79
N ASN A 195 12.47 16.84 3.13
CA ASN A 195 11.31 17.24 3.93
C ASN A 195 10.93 18.69 3.65
N ASP A 196 11.91 19.52 3.32
CA ASP A 196 11.72 20.92 2.87
C ASP A 196 10.92 21.02 1.57
N TYR A 197 11.18 20.15 0.58
CA TYR A 197 10.39 20.11 -0.66
C TYR A 197 8.94 19.72 -0.37
N ILE A 198 8.72 18.69 0.47
CA ILE A 198 7.36 18.28 0.84
C ILE A 198 6.64 19.43 1.53
N ARG A 199 7.32 20.17 2.41
CA ARG A 199 6.75 21.33 3.10
C ARG A 199 6.35 22.43 2.14
N GLU A 200 7.20 22.79 1.19
CA GLU A 200 6.86 23.81 0.19
C GLU A 200 5.70 23.37 -0.71
N ILE A 201 5.62 22.08 -1.08
CA ILE A 201 4.48 21.51 -1.81
C ILE A 201 3.21 21.58 -0.96
N SER A 202 3.30 21.29 0.35
CA SER A 202 2.16 21.35 1.28
C SER A 202 1.60 22.77 1.43
N ARG A 203 2.48 23.76 1.41
CA ARG A 203 2.08 25.19 1.44
C ARG A 203 1.48 25.69 0.13
N TYR A 204 1.95 25.10 -0.98
CA TYR A 204 1.58 25.53 -2.33
C TYR A 204 0.22 25.00 -2.78
N LEU A 205 -0.11 23.76 -2.42
CA LEU A 205 -1.35 23.10 -2.84
C LEU A 205 -2.51 23.40 -1.88
N THR A 206 -3.72 23.39 -2.42
CA THR A 206 -4.97 23.50 -1.64
C THR A 206 -5.61 22.14 -1.34
N ILE A 207 -5.15 21.08 -2.00
CA ILE A 207 -5.54 19.69 -1.72
C ILE A 207 -4.58 19.06 -0.70
N PRO A 208 -5.01 18.03 0.05
CA PRO A 208 -4.14 17.33 0.98
C PRO A 208 -2.86 16.79 0.33
N VAL A 209 -1.73 17.04 1.00
CA VAL A 209 -0.45 16.42 0.68
C VAL A 209 -0.18 15.33 1.70
N ILE A 210 0.20 14.14 1.22
CA ILE A 210 0.57 12.98 2.03
C ILE A 210 2.10 12.85 1.99
N ALA A 211 2.77 13.12 3.11
CA ALA A 211 4.22 13.03 3.19
C ALA A 211 4.70 11.58 3.18
N ASN A 212 5.70 11.29 2.36
CA ASN A 212 6.33 9.97 2.29
C ASN A 212 7.86 10.08 2.18
N GLY A 213 8.57 9.04 2.58
CA GLY A 213 10.03 8.96 2.45
C GLY A 213 10.81 9.07 3.75
N GLY A 214 10.17 9.15 4.92
CA GLY A 214 10.79 9.20 6.24
C GLY A 214 11.54 7.93 6.67
N SER A 215 12.07 7.14 5.73
CA SER A 215 12.85 5.94 6.04
C SER A 215 14.12 6.30 6.85
N GLY A 216 14.27 5.68 8.03
CA GLY A 216 15.33 5.99 8.98
C GLY A 216 15.04 7.17 9.91
N GLU A 217 13.96 7.90 9.69
CA GLU A 217 13.50 9.00 10.56
C GLU A 217 12.30 8.59 11.42
N ILE A 218 11.54 7.56 10.98
CA ILE A 218 10.34 7.06 11.65
C ILE A 218 10.66 5.68 12.25
N ASN A 219 10.89 5.65 13.57
CA ASN A 219 11.23 4.44 14.32
C ASN A 219 10.20 4.12 15.42
N CYS A 220 9.36 5.07 15.81
CA CYS A 220 8.24 4.91 16.72
C CYS A 220 7.04 5.74 16.27
N TYR A 221 5.90 5.59 16.92
CA TYR A 221 4.66 6.29 16.56
C TYR A 221 4.83 7.82 16.61
N GLU A 222 5.52 8.34 17.61
CA GLU A 222 5.75 9.77 17.81
C GLU A 222 6.56 10.39 16.66
N ASP A 223 7.44 9.63 16.04
CA ASP A 223 8.21 10.11 14.88
C ASP A 223 7.30 10.37 13.66
N ILE A 224 6.15 9.68 13.56
CA ILE A 224 5.16 9.91 12.50
C ILE A 224 4.61 11.33 12.60
N GLU A 225 4.20 11.73 13.80
CA GLU A 225 3.68 13.06 14.06
C GLU A 225 4.77 14.14 13.93
N LYS A 226 6.01 13.82 14.32
CA LYS A 226 7.15 14.71 14.09
C LYS A 226 7.38 14.92 12.60
N PHE A 227 7.41 13.85 11.81
CA PHE A 227 7.58 13.93 10.35
C PHE A 227 6.44 14.71 9.68
N ARG A 228 5.19 14.54 10.13
CA ARG A 228 4.03 15.31 9.67
C ARG A 228 4.21 16.80 9.93
N ARG A 229 4.61 17.18 11.15
CA ARG A 229 4.87 18.59 11.52
C ARG A 229 6.02 19.20 10.73
N GLU A 230 7.13 18.48 10.55
CA GLU A 230 8.29 18.96 9.79
C GLU A 230 7.99 19.21 8.31
N THR A 231 7.09 18.42 7.74
CA THR A 231 6.67 18.53 6.34
C THR A 231 5.43 19.39 6.15
N GLU A 232 4.77 19.82 7.22
CA GLU A 232 3.46 20.52 7.22
C GLU A 232 2.42 19.80 6.35
N ALA A 233 2.60 18.50 6.16
CA ALA A 233 1.70 17.70 5.34
C ALA A 233 0.40 17.39 6.08
N SER A 234 -0.68 17.20 5.31
CA SER A 234 -1.99 16.84 5.84
C SER A 234 -1.98 15.43 6.46
N SER A 235 -1.16 14.52 5.92
CA SER A 235 -1.10 13.12 6.34
C SER A 235 0.30 12.53 6.11
N VAL A 236 0.55 11.34 6.68
CA VAL A 236 1.81 10.62 6.53
C VAL A 236 1.59 9.23 5.96
N MET A 237 2.43 8.82 5.03
CA MET A 237 2.43 7.50 4.42
C MET A 237 3.77 6.81 4.69
N ILE A 238 3.73 5.61 5.29
CA ILE A 238 4.91 4.90 5.77
C ILE A 238 5.07 3.57 5.03
N ALA A 239 6.32 3.24 4.65
CA ALA A 239 6.65 1.99 3.96
C ALA A 239 7.59 1.09 4.77
N ARG A 240 8.81 1.56 5.03
CA ARG A 240 9.89 0.72 5.55
C ARG A 240 9.70 0.25 6.98
N SER A 241 9.21 1.10 7.85
CA SER A 241 8.98 0.74 9.24
C SER A 241 7.92 -0.35 9.36
N PRO A 242 6.70 -0.25 8.73
CA PRO A 242 5.72 -1.33 8.76
C PRO A 242 6.16 -2.60 7.99
N GLU A 243 7.04 -2.50 6.98
CA GLU A 243 7.64 -3.68 6.33
C GLU A 243 8.48 -4.50 7.33
N SER A 244 9.16 -3.85 8.27
CA SER A 244 9.99 -4.49 9.28
C SER A 244 9.20 -4.84 10.54
N ASN A 245 8.33 -3.96 11.00
CA ASN A 245 7.46 -4.16 12.15
C ASN A 245 6.17 -3.34 11.97
N CYS A 246 5.08 -4.03 11.62
CA CYS A 246 3.79 -3.39 11.30
C CYS A 246 3.16 -2.69 12.51
N SER A 247 3.54 -3.03 13.73
CA SER A 247 3.02 -2.40 14.96
C SER A 247 3.47 -0.94 15.15
N ILE A 248 4.26 -0.38 14.20
CA ILE A 248 4.60 1.05 14.15
C ILE A 248 3.37 1.98 14.15
N PHE A 249 2.21 1.49 13.73
CA PHE A 249 0.95 2.24 13.75
C PHE A 249 0.31 2.33 15.14
N ARG A 250 0.82 1.61 16.13
CA ARG A 250 0.27 1.60 17.49
C ARG A 250 0.73 2.82 18.31
N LYS A 251 -0.22 3.52 18.90
CA LYS A 251 0.06 4.62 19.82
C LYS A 251 0.75 4.16 21.12
N ASP A 252 0.48 2.92 21.51
CA ASP A 252 1.02 2.33 22.74
C ASP A 252 2.45 1.76 22.57
N GLY A 253 3.08 2.04 21.41
CA GLY A 253 4.42 1.60 21.08
C GLY A 253 4.49 0.30 20.31
N LEU A 254 5.73 -0.08 19.95
CA LEU A 254 6.01 -1.27 19.17
C LEU A 254 5.81 -2.54 19.99
N LEU A 255 5.23 -3.56 19.33
CA LEU A 255 5.21 -4.93 19.83
C LEU A 255 6.52 -5.65 19.52
N PRO A 256 6.87 -6.68 20.31
CA PRO A 256 7.92 -7.62 19.96
C PRO A 256 7.70 -8.19 18.54
N LEU A 257 8.77 -8.29 17.76
CA LEU A 257 8.67 -8.74 16.37
C LEU A 257 8.02 -10.12 16.23
N GLU A 258 8.24 -11.00 17.20
CA GLU A 258 7.64 -12.34 17.20
C GLU A 258 6.11 -12.30 17.30
N GLU A 259 5.55 -11.40 18.09
CA GLU A 259 4.09 -11.19 18.20
C GLU A 259 3.52 -10.68 16.87
N VAL A 260 4.20 -9.71 16.24
CA VAL A 260 3.79 -9.15 14.95
C VAL A 260 3.81 -10.22 13.84
N ILE A 261 4.80 -11.11 13.83
CA ILE A 261 4.86 -12.23 12.88
C ILE A 261 3.72 -13.23 13.14
N VAL A 262 3.42 -13.54 14.41
CA VAL A 262 2.31 -14.41 14.80
C VAL A 262 0.98 -13.85 14.30
N ASP A 263 0.71 -12.56 14.53
CA ASP A 263 -0.52 -11.91 14.09
C ASP A 263 -0.61 -11.85 12.55
N TYR A 264 0.50 -11.54 11.87
CA TYR A 264 0.56 -11.62 10.40
C TYR A 264 0.25 -13.03 9.87
N LEU A 265 0.77 -14.08 10.52
CA LEU A 265 0.51 -15.47 10.13
C LEU A 265 -0.97 -15.85 10.32
N LYS A 266 -1.60 -15.39 11.41
CA LYS A 266 -3.04 -15.61 11.63
C LYS A 266 -3.87 -14.96 10.52
N TYR A 267 -3.57 -13.72 10.12
CA TYR A 267 -4.22 -13.09 8.97
C TYR A 267 -3.92 -13.81 7.65
N SER A 268 -2.69 -14.28 7.47
CA SER A 268 -2.31 -15.05 6.28
C SER A 268 -3.09 -16.34 6.13
N ILE A 269 -3.37 -17.03 7.25
CA ILE A 269 -4.22 -18.23 7.30
C ILE A 269 -5.66 -17.86 6.94
N LYS A 270 -6.25 -16.86 7.57
CA LYS A 270 -7.62 -16.39 7.32
C LYS A 270 -7.84 -15.94 5.87
N CYS A 271 -6.81 -15.38 5.22
CA CYS A 271 -6.86 -14.95 3.82
C CYS A 271 -6.49 -16.06 2.82
N ASP A 272 -6.19 -17.27 3.26
CA ASP A 272 -5.69 -18.38 2.44
C ASP A 272 -4.49 -18.00 1.57
N SER A 273 -3.52 -17.33 2.19
CA SER A 273 -2.38 -16.75 1.49
C SER A 273 -1.36 -17.80 1.05
N GLY A 274 -0.89 -17.70 -0.18
CA GLY A 274 0.08 -18.63 -0.74
C GLY A 274 1.47 -18.54 -0.09
N LEU A 275 2.15 -19.70 0.04
CA LEU A 275 3.47 -19.85 0.66
C LEU A 275 4.48 -18.80 0.21
N HIS A 276 4.54 -18.52 -1.09
CA HIS A 276 5.55 -17.62 -1.65
C HIS A 276 5.46 -16.19 -1.08
N ASN A 277 4.23 -15.71 -0.90
CA ASN A 277 3.99 -14.38 -0.34
C ASN A 277 4.21 -14.37 1.17
N VAL A 278 3.63 -15.35 1.90
CA VAL A 278 3.80 -15.48 3.36
C VAL A 278 5.29 -15.56 3.73
N LYS A 279 6.03 -16.44 3.06
CA LYS A 279 7.47 -16.59 3.27
C LYS A 279 8.22 -15.29 3.01
N TYR A 280 7.92 -14.59 1.92
CA TYR A 280 8.54 -13.31 1.60
C TYR A 280 8.32 -12.26 2.68
N CYS A 281 7.07 -12.09 3.14
CA CYS A 281 6.75 -11.10 4.18
C CYS A 281 7.43 -11.43 5.51
N VAL A 282 7.37 -12.69 5.98
CA VAL A 282 8.04 -13.12 7.21
C VAL A 282 9.55 -12.89 7.13
N GLN A 283 10.20 -13.22 6.01
CA GLN A 283 11.61 -12.95 5.80
C GLN A 283 11.94 -11.45 5.82
N ARG A 284 11.07 -10.61 5.25
CA ARG A 284 11.25 -9.14 5.30
C ARG A 284 11.16 -8.62 6.73
N MET A 285 10.21 -9.09 7.52
CA MET A 285 10.10 -8.75 8.94
C MET A 285 11.32 -9.22 9.73
N MET A 286 11.78 -10.45 9.50
CA MET A 286 12.94 -11.01 10.21
C MET A 286 14.23 -10.24 9.96
N GLY A 287 14.42 -9.61 8.81
CA GLY A 287 15.64 -8.85 8.50
C GLY A 287 16.92 -9.66 8.76
N SER A 288 17.77 -9.21 9.66
CA SER A 288 19.02 -9.90 10.05
C SER A 288 18.78 -11.22 10.81
N TYR A 289 17.62 -11.42 11.44
CA TYR A 289 17.27 -12.67 12.12
C TYR A 289 17.11 -13.86 11.16
N GLN A 290 17.09 -13.63 9.85
CA GLN A 290 17.14 -14.72 8.85
C GLN A 290 18.37 -15.61 8.99
N ALA A 291 19.47 -15.11 9.56
CA ALA A 291 20.68 -15.90 9.84
C ALA A 291 20.53 -16.90 11.01
N THR A 292 19.50 -16.77 11.83
CA THR A 292 19.24 -17.68 12.95
C THR A 292 18.73 -19.04 12.47
N THR A 293 18.76 -20.07 13.36
CA THR A 293 18.21 -21.39 13.07
C THR A 293 16.74 -21.32 12.61
N ARG A 294 15.90 -20.51 13.29
CA ARG A 294 14.50 -20.28 12.91
C ARG A 294 14.38 -19.62 11.54
N GLY A 295 15.21 -18.59 11.25
CA GLY A 295 15.23 -17.92 9.96
C GLY A 295 15.60 -18.85 8.82
N GLN A 296 16.63 -19.70 9.01
CA GLN A 296 17.02 -20.71 8.04
C GLN A 296 15.95 -21.79 7.85
N ALA A 297 15.23 -22.15 8.89
CA ALA A 297 14.08 -23.05 8.78
C ALA A 297 12.93 -22.42 7.97
N CYS A 298 12.62 -21.13 8.19
CA CYS A 298 11.64 -20.38 7.41
C CYS A 298 12.02 -20.34 5.91
N ILE A 299 13.30 -20.13 5.59
CA ILE A 299 13.79 -20.14 4.20
C ILE A 299 13.54 -21.49 3.54
N ARG A 300 13.75 -22.60 4.27
CA ARG A 300 13.57 -23.96 3.76
C ARG A 300 12.12 -24.49 3.82
N ALA A 301 11.20 -23.78 4.46
CA ALA A 301 9.80 -24.18 4.57
C ALA A 301 9.16 -24.45 3.19
N ASN A 302 8.38 -25.51 3.06
CA ASN A 302 7.71 -25.93 1.82
C ASN A 302 6.19 -25.71 1.84
N SER A 303 5.65 -25.33 2.99
CA SER A 303 4.23 -24.98 3.18
C SER A 303 4.06 -23.80 4.13
N VAL A 304 2.88 -23.16 4.12
CA VAL A 304 2.52 -22.16 5.12
C VAL A 304 2.46 -22.81 6.50
N ARG A 305 1.97 -24.05 6.59
CA ARG A 305 1.94 -24.82 7.83
C ARG A 305 3.33 -25.01 8.45
N ASP A 306 4.39 -25.24 7.62
CA ASP A 306 5.77 -25.33 8.12
C ASP A 306 6.20 -24.02 8.80
N ILE A 307 5.86 -22.88 8.18
CA ILE A 307 6.17 -21.57 8.77
C ILE A 307 5.36 -21.38 10.06
N CYS A 308 4.08 -21.71 10.07
CA CYS A 308 3.22 -21.64 11.25
C CYS A 308 3.77 -22.50 12.41
N ASN A 309 4.31 -23.68 12.13
CA ASN A 309 4.92 -24.55 13.13
C ASN A 309 6.15 -23.88 13.81
N LEU A 310 6.92 -23.06 13.11
CA LEU A 310 8.05 -22.31 13.68
C LEU A 310 7.62 -21.27 14.73
N TYR A 311 6.35 -20.88 14.75
CA TYR A 311 5.74 -19.90 15.63
C TYR A 311 4.62 -20.49 16.51
N ASN A 312 4.59 -21.83 16.69
CA ASN A 312 3.61 -22.56 17.49
C ASN A 312 2.16 -22.35 17.04
N LEU A 313 1.94 -22.18 15.73
CA LEU A 313 0.62 -21.97 15.10
C LEU A 313 0.17 -23.17 14.25
N ALA A 314 0.83 -24.35 14.36
CA ALA A 314 0.45 -25.52 13.54
C ALA A 314 -0.97 -25.98 13.85
N ASP A 315 -1.35 -26.10 15.13
CA ASP A 315 -2.70 -26.50 15.53
C ASP A 315 -3.76 -25.47 15.12
N TYR A 316 -3.44 -24.18 15.22
CA TYR A 316 -4.31 -23.10 14.72
C TYR A 316 -4.49 -23.19 13.20
N TYR A 317 -3.41 -23.46 12.46
CA TYR A 317 -3.48 -23.68 11.02
C TYR A 317 -4.38 -24.88 10.67
N ASP A 318 -4.17 -26.02 11.33
CA ASP A 318 -4.93 -27.24 11.06
C ASP A 318 -6.42 -27.05 11.41
N SER A 319 -6.73 -26.46 12.57
CA SER A 319 -8.10 -26.17 12.99
C SER A 319 -8.84 -25.19 12.06
N PHE A 320 -8.12 -24.24 11.47
CA PHE A 320 -8.72 -23.28 10.52
C PHE A 320 -9.23 -23.97 9.25
N TYR A 321 -8.55 -25.02 8.78
CA TYR A 321 -8.95 -25.74 7.57
C TYR A 321 -9.93 -26.88 7.83
N GLU A 322 -10.30 -27.15 9.08
CA GLU A 322 -11.42 -28.05 9.40
C GLU A 322 -12.74 -27.45 8.92
N ASP A 323 -13.65 -28.27 8.37
CA ASP A 323 -14.88 -27.81 7.70
C ASP A 323 -15.87 -27.06 8.61
N SER A 324 -15.75 -27.16 9.92
CA SER A 324 -16.65 -26.56 10.94
C SER A 324 -16.10 -25.31 11.65
N ASN A 325 -14.96 -24.75 11.24
CA ASN A 325 -14.37 -23.62 11.95
C ASN A 325 -15.14 -22.31 11.70
N PRO A 326 -15.75 -21.66 12.74
CA PRO A 326 -16.49 -20.41 12.61
C PRO A 326 -15.61 -19.18 12.31
N ASP A 327 -14.28 -19.25 12.56
CA ASP A 327 -13.33 -18.15 12.34
C ASP A 327 -12.85 -18.01 10.89
N ARG A 328 -13.41 -18.83 9.97
CA ARG A 328 -13.09 -18.78 8.54
C ARG A 328 -13.55 -17.50 7.83
N PHE A 329 -14.50 -16.79 8.42
CA PHE A 329 -15.09 -15.63 7.80
C PHE A 329 -14.39 -14.35 8.27
N LEU A 330 -13.81 -13.58 7.34
CA LEU A 330 -13.23 -12.27 7.61
C LEU A 330 -14.30 -11.20 7.94
N ASP A 331 -15.56 -11.49 7.67
CA ASP A 331 -16.69 -10.60 8.01
C ASP A 331 -16.93 -10.48 9.53
N ASN A 332 -16.28 -11.32 10.35
CA ASN A 332 -16.36 -11.29 11.81
C ASN A 332 -15.22 -10.49 12.47
N LEU A 333 -14.43 -9.71 11.69
CA LEU A 333 -13.36 -8.82 12.15
C LEU A 333 -13.89 -7.35 12.27
#